data_0bd69af5c630ec7633a65a2326d344b0
#
_entry.id   0bd69af5c630ec7633a65a2326d344b0
#
_cell.length_a   1.000
_cell.length_b   1.000
_cell.length_c   1.000
_cell.angle_alpha   90.00
_cell.angle_beta   90.00
_cell.angle_gamma   90.00
#
_symmetry.space_group_name_H-M   'P 1'
#
loop_
_entity.id
_entity.type
_entity.pdbx_description
1 polymer ?
#
loop_
_entity_poly.entity_id
_entity_poly.type
_entity_poly.pdbx_seq_one_letter_code
_entity_poly.pdbx_strand_id
1 'polypeptide(L)'
;MNEGYSLFETPLGHCGLAWNDHGLTAVQLPCATLEALHSSLRATTPARLEERDPPASVREWMSAIGALLKGEHRDLLEVPLDMRGLPDFSRRLYEATRQILPGQTRTYGDLARSLGQPFAARAVGWALGRNPWPLVVPCHRVLAADGGTGGFSAPGGVATKLRLLTIEGVTIQTQLELFSPAGSAS
;
A
#
# COMPACT_ATOMS: atom_id res chain seq x y z
N MET A 1 -6.52 23.87 13.22
CA MET A 1 -6.68 22.75 12.27
C MET A 1 -5.46 21.86 12.43
N ASN A 2 -5.70 20.61 12.78
CA ASN A 2 -4.63 19.62 13.02
C ASN A 2 -4.40 18.81 11.70
N GLU A 3 -3.97 19.52 10.66
CA GLU A 3 -3.70 18.91 9.35
C GLU A 3 -2.29 19.28 8.88
N GLY A 4 -1.67 18.36 8.17
CA GLY A 4 -0.32 18.53 7.66
C GLY A 4 0.20 17.26 7.03
N TYR A 5 1.46 17.29 6.64
CA TYR A 5 2.21 16.10 6.28
C TYR A 5 3.59 16.11 6.96
N SER A 6 4.19 14.95 7.08
CA SER A 6 5.55 14.80 7.58
C SER A 6 6.23 13.61 6.91
N LEU A 7 7.56 13.65 6.82
CA LEU A 7 8.38 12.57 6.32
C LEU A 7 8.99 11.79 7.49
N PHE A 8 9.26 10.52 7.29
CA PHE A 8 9.92 9.67 8.26
C PHE A 8 10.75 8.57 7.60
N GLU A 9 11.81 8.17 8.27
CA GLU A 9 12.70 7.13 7.77
C GLU A 9 12.13 5.74 8.00
N THR A 10 12.33 4.87 7.02
CA THR A 10 11.95 3.45 7.05
C THR A 10 13.06 2.60 6.41
N PRO A 11 13.04 1.26 6.58
CA PRO A 11 13.97 0.36 5.89
C PRO A 11 13.89 0.40 4.35
N LEU A 12 12.80 0.97 3.80
CA LEU A 12 12.66 1.19 2.36
C LEU A 12 13.22 2.52 1.89
N GLY A 13 13.50 3.46 2.81
CA GLY A 13 13.82 4.86 2.57
C GLY A 13 12.78 5.79 3.20
N HIS A 14 12.81 7.07 2.83
CA HIS A 14 11.87 8.04 3.38
C HIS A 14 10.45 7.81 2.85
N CYS A 15 9.51 7.63 3.76
CA CYS A 15 8.07 7.62 3.50
C CYS A 15 7.45 8.94 3.94
N GLY A 16 6.25 9.23 3.48
CA GLY A 16 5.49 10.38 3.92
C GLY A 16 4.07 10.03 4.36
N LEU A 17 3.56 10.72 5.36
CA LEU A 17 2.17 10.68 5.80
C LEU A 17 1.54 12.06 5.69
N ALA A 18 0.30 12.12 5.26
CA ALA A 18 -0.55 13.30 5.36
C ALA A 18 -1.79 12.96 6.18
N TRP A 19 -2.22 13.91 7.00
CA TRP A 19 -3.35 13.71 7.94
C TRP A 19 -4.21 14.96 8.08
N ASN A 20 -5.41 14.77 8.62
CA ASN A 20 -6.30 15.83 9.09
C ASN A 20 -7.01 15.40 10.39
N ASP A 21 -7.97 16.18 10.86
CA ASP A 21 -8.74 15.89 12.09
C ASP A 21 -9.58 14.59 12.02
N HIS A 22 -9.75 13.99 10.83
CA HIS A 22 -10.53 12.75 10.61
C HIS A 22 -9.68 11.50 10.45
N GLY A 23 -8.36 11.66 10.28
CA GLY A 23 -7.42 10.54 10.12
C GLY A 23 -6.40 10.77 9.01
N LEU A 24 -5.83 9.67 8.57
CA LEU A 24 -4.83 9.63 7.53
C LEU A 24 -5.47 9.94 6.16
N THR A 25 -4.92 10.91 5.44
CA THR A 25 -5.38 11.30 4.11
C THR A 25 -4.53 10.72 2.99
N ALA A 26 -3.23 10.50 3.24
CA ALA A 26 -2.34 9.86 2.28
C ALA A 26 -1.14 9.19 2.96
N VAL A 27 -0.63 8.14 2.32
CA VAL A 27 0.69 7.54 2.57
C VAL A 27 1.46 7.58 1.26
N GLN A 28 2.70 8.00 1.30
CA GLN A 28 3.59 7.98 0.15
C GLN A 28 4.79 7.09 0.44
N LEU A 29 4.99 6.10 -0.42
CA LEU A 29 6.18 5.26 -0.41
C LEU A 29 7.39 6.03 -0.96
N PRO A 30 8.64 5.57 -0.70
CA PRO A 30 9.83 6.27 -1.13
C PRO A 30 9.83 6.58 -2.62
N CYS A 31 10.18 7.82 -2.95
CA CYS A 31 10.42 8.32 -4.30
C CYS A 31 11.91 8.40 -4.61
N ALA A 32 12.26 8.69 -5.85
CA ALA A 32 13.66 8.82 -6.29
C ALA A 32 14.41 9.95 -5.54
N THR A 33 13.70 11.01 -5.15
CA THR A 33 14.24 12.14 -4.37
C THR A 33 13.24 12.57 -3.30
N LEU A 34 13.72 13.26 -2.26
CA LEU A 34 12.85 13.86 -1.24
C LEU A 34 11.92 14.92 -1.84
N GLU A 35 12.39 15.67 -2.83
CA GLU A 35 11.59 16.66 -3.52
C GLU A 35 10.41 16.02 -4.27
N ALA A 36 10.64 14.88 -4.94
CA ALA A 36 9.58 14.11 -5.58
C ALA A 36 8.58 13.56 -4.55
N LEU A 37 9.05 13.15 -3.36
CA LEU A 37 8.22 12.69 -2.27
C LEU A 37 7.32 13.81 -1.74
N HIS A 38 7.87 15.00 -1.47
CA HIS A 38 7.11 16.19 -1.10
C HIS A 38 6.06 16.56 -2.16
N SER A 39 6.47 16.57 -3.43
CA SER A 39 5.56 16.90 -4.55
C SER A 39 4.42 15.91 -4.67
N SER A 40 4.70 14.61 -4.48
CA SER A 40 3.69 13.56 -4.54
C SER A 40 2.68 13.68 -3.40
N LEU A 41 3.12 13.95 -2.17
CA LEU A 41 2.21 14.20 -1.04
C LEU A 41 1.30 15.39 -1.28
N ARG A 42 1.84 16.50 -1.78
CA ARG A 42 1.05 17.69 -2.09
C ARG A 42 0.04 17.47 -3.21
N ALA A 43 0.35 16.61 -4.18
CA ALA A 43 -0.54 16.30 -5.30
C ALA A 43 -1.72 15.40 -4.90
N THR A 44 -1.56 14.58 -3.85
CA THR A 44 -2.59 13.64 -3.38
C THR A 44 -3.56 14.25 -2.37
N THR A 45 -3.31 15.48 -1.94
CA THR A 45 -4.12 16.14 -0.91
C THR A 45 -4.78 17.40 -1.47
N PRO A 46 -6.09 17.64 -1.16
CA PRO A 46 -6.85 18.74 -1.75
C PRO A 46 -6.48 20.14 -1.28
N ALA A 47 -5.66 20.28 -0.25
CA ALA A 47 -5.28 21.55 0.36
C ALA A 47 -3.78 21.84 0.18
N ARG A 48 -3.38 23.10 0.38
CA ARG A 48 -1.97 23.48 0.57
C ARG A 48 -1.48 22.92 1.91
N LEU A 49 -1.24 21.60 1.95
CA LEU A 49 -0.66 20.97 3.13
C LEU A 49 0.76 21.46 3.32
N GLU A 50 1.04 21.89 4.53
CA GLU A 50 2.38 22.26 4.98
C GLU A 50 3.02 21.08 5.70
N GLU A 51 4.33 21.00 5.60
CA GLU A 51 5.10 20.10 6.42
C GLU A 51 5.02 20.57 7.87
N ARG A 52 4.67 19.66 8.79
CA ARG A 52 4.48 19.97 10.21
C ARG A 52 5.04 18.86 11.07
N ASP A 53 5.39 19.24 12.30
CA ASP A 53 5.69 18.26 13.34
C ASP A 53 4.44 17.42 13.62
N PRO A 54 4.51 16.08 13.48
CA PRO A 54 3.33 15.22 13.61
C PRO A 54 2.84 15.17 15.07
N PRO A 55 1.53 15.22 15.31
CA PRO A 55 0.98 14.98 16.63
C PRO A 55 1.26 13.56 17.12
N ALA A 56 1.07 13.30 18.41
CA ALA A 56 1.40 12.01 19.04
C ALA A 56 0.75 10.82 18.31
N SER A 57 -0.52 10.91 17.97
CA SER A 57 -1.25 9.86 17.24
C SER A 57 -0.62 9.56 15.87
N VAL A 58 -0.21 10.59 15.13
CA VAL A 58 0.43 10.42 13.82
C VAL A 58 1.83 9.79 13.97
N ARG A 59 2.58 10.15 15.03
CA ARG A 59 3.86 9.50 15.35
C ARG A 59 3.67 8.00 15.65
N GLU A 60 2.58 7.63 16.32
CA GLU A 60 2.22 6.22 16.55
C GLU A 60 1.96 5.50 15.23
N TRP A 61 1.23 6.11 14.30
CA TRP A 61 0.99 5.52 12.96
C TRP A 61 2.30 5.35 12.17
N MET A 62 3.19 6.36 12.20
CA MET A 62 4.52 6.27 11.58
C MET A 62 5.33 5.12 12.18
N SER A 63 5.32 4.98 13.51
CA SER A 63 6.00 3.90 14.21
C SER A 63 5.44 2.53 13.81
N ALA A 64 4.12 2.38 13.74
CA ALA A 64 3.46 1.14 13.35
C ALA A 64 3.79 0.76 11.89
N ILE A 65 3.79 1.72 10.96
CA ILE A 65 4.22 1.50 9.58
C ILE A 65 5.71 1.13 9.52
N GLY A 66 6.56 1.81 10.29
CA GLY A 66 7.98 1.49 10.38
C GLY A 66 8.24 0.08 10.90
N ALA A 67 7.47 -0.38 11.89
CA ALA A 67 7.52 -1.74 12.44
C ALA A 67 7.12 -2.79 11.39
N LEU A 68 6.02 -2.57 10.65
CA LEU A 68 5.62 -3.42 9.54
C LEU A 68 6.75 -3.55 8.51
N LEU A 69 7.37 -2.44 8.12
CA LEU A 69 8.45 -2.42 7.14
C LEU A 69 9.77 -3.03 7.64
N LYS A 70 9.90 -3.27 8.96
CA LYS A 70 10.97 -4.08 9.57
C LYS A 70 10.64 -5.57 9.60
N GLY A 71 9.46 -5.98 9.13
CA GLY A 71 9.00 -7.38 9.13
C GLY A 71 8.17 -7.78 10.35
N GLU A 72 7.77 -6.83 11.19
CA GLU A 72 6.84 -7.13 12.28
C GLU A 72 5.42 -7.34 11.72
N HIS A 73 4.71 -8.34 12.24
CA HIS A 73 3.32 -8.63 11.83
C HIS A 73 2.35 -7.61 12.44
N ARG A 74 2.23 -6.45 11.79
CA ARG A 74 1.29 -5.36 12.15
C ARG A 74 0.20 -5.23 11.09
N ASP A 75 -1.07 -5.28 11.48
CA ASP A 75 -2.21 -5.18 10.55
C ASP A 75 -2.62 -3.74 10.22
N LEU A 76 -2.19 -2.76 11.03
CA LEU A 76 -2.48 -1.33 10.89
C LEU A 76 -4.00 -1.00 10.87
N LEU A 77 -4.85 -1.86 11.43
CA LEU A 77 -6.31 -1.66 11.46
C LEU A 77 -6.72 -0.48 12.35
N GLU A 78 -5.92 -0.19 13.38
CA GLU A 78 -6.12 0.93 14.30
C GLU A 78 -5.89 2.31 13.67
N VAL A 79 -5.22 2.39 12.51
CA VAL A 79 -4.96 3.66 11.83
C VAL A 79 -6.24 4.18 11.18
N PRO A 80 -6.82 5.30 11.64
CA PRO A 80 -8.03 5.84 11.04
C PRO A 80 -7.73 6.43 9.65
N LEU A 81 -8.62 6.19 8.69
CA LEU A 81 -8.52 6.70 7.33
C LEU A 81 -9.63 7.73 7.06
N ASP A 82 -9.29 8.86 6.50
CA ASP A 82 -10.29 9.80 6.01
C ASP A 82 -10.85 9.35 4.67
N MET A 83 -11.89 8.53 4.72
CA MET A 83 -12.57 7.99 3.54
C MET A 83 -13.73 8.87 3.03
N ARG A 84 -13.84 10.10 3.53
CA ARG A 84 -14.92 11.02 3.10
C ARG A 84 -14.79 11.33 1.61
N GLY A 85 -15.94 11.44 0.95
CA GLY A 85 -15.98 11.73 -0.48
C GLY A 85 -15.62 10.56 -1.40
N LEU A 86 -15.21 9.41 -0.87
CA LEU A 86 -14.97 8.23 -1.69
C LEU A 86 -16.29 7.58 -2.13
N PRO A 87 -16.35 7.05 -3.37
CA PRO A 87 -17.43 6.18 -3.81
C PRO A 87 -17.62 4.99 -2.86
N ASP A 88 -18.86 4.56 -2.64
CA ASP A 88 -19.18 3.43 -1.74
C ASP A 88 -18.41 2.16 -2.08
N PHE A 89 -18.30 1.83 -3.36
CA PHE A 89 -17.50 0.70 -3.82
C PHE A 89 -16.04 0.77 -3.35
N SER A 90 -15.39 1.93 -3.51
CA SER A 90 -13.98 2.12 -3.11
C SER A 90 -13.81 2.01 -1.61
N ARG A 91 -14.73 2.59 -0.82
CA ARG A 91 -14.70 2.50 0.64
C ARG A 91 -14.82 1.05 1.11
N ARG A 92 -15.83 0.31 0.64
CA ARG A 92 -16.02 -1.11 0.98
C ARG A 92 -14.82 -1.97 0.53
N LEU A 93 -14.25 -1.66 -0.64
CA LEU A 93 -13.07 -2.36 -1.14
C LEU A 93 -11.85 -2.12 -0.23
N TYR A 94 -11.59 -0.87 0.16
CA TYR A 94 -10.45 -0.56 1.01
C TYR A 94 -10.61 -1.20 2.40
N GLU A 95 -11.81 -1.17 2.98
CA GLU A 95 -12.10 -1.87 4.23
C GLU A 95 -11.86 -3.38 4.11
N ALA A 96 -12.35 -4.03 3.03
CA ALA A 96 -12.11 -5.45 2.78
C ALA A 96 -10.62 -5.76 2.55
N THR A 97 -9.89 -4.87 1.86
CA THR A 97 -8.47 -5.05 1.59
C THR A 97 -7.64 -4.96 2.88
N ARG A 98 -8.01 -4.10 3.82
CA ARG A 98 -7.35 -3.98 5.14
C ARG A 98 -7.43 -5.25 5.98
N GLN A 99 -8.42 -6.12 5.72
CA GLN A 99 -8.55 -7.41 6.43
C GLN A 99 -7.56 -8.47 5.94
N ILE A 100 -6.80 -8.22 4.88
CA ILE A 100 -5.74 -9.12 4.44
C ILE A 100 -4.53 -8.91 5.35
N LEU A 101 -4.24 -9.85 6.23
CA LEU A 101 -3.16 -9.74 7.21
C LEU A 101 -1.76 -9.86 6.56
N PRO A 102 -0.69 -9.34 7.20
CA PRO A 102 0.69 -9.57 6.77
C PRO A 102 0.96 -11.06 6.55
N GLY A 103 1.67 -11.39 5.48
CA GLY A 103 1.93 -12.79 5.10
C GLY A 103 0.79 -13.48 4.34
N GLN A 104 -0.37 -12.83 4.21
CA GLN A 104 -1.50 -13.33 3.44
C GLN A 104 -1.67 -12.59 2.12
N THR A 105 -2.23 -13.28 1.13
CA THR A 105 -2.59 -12.69 -0.14
C THR A 105 -4.01 -13.05 -0.56
N ARG A 106 -4.62 -12.24 -1.41
CA ARG A 106 -5.91 -12.49 -2.06
C ARG A 106 -5.78 -12.14 -3.54
N THR A 107 -6.63 -12.73 -4.38
CA THR A 107 -6.70 -12.28 -5.76
C THR A 107 -7.68 -11.11 -5.92
N TYR A 108 -7.57 -10.36 -7.02
CA TYR A 108 -8.57 -9.35 -7.37
C TYR A 108 -9.98 -9.95 -7.47
N GLY A 109 -10.07 -11.20 -7.94
CA GLY A 109 -11.34 -11.95 -8.01
C GLY A 109 -11.89 -12.32 -6.64
N ASP A 110 -11.03 -12.67 -5.66
CA ASP A 110 -11.46 -12.97 -4.29
C ASP A 110 -12.09 -11.74 -3.65
N LEU A 111 -11.44 -10.57 -3.76
CA LEU A 111 -12.00 -9.31 -3.27
C LEU A 111 -13.31 -8.95 -3.97
N ALA A 112 -13.39 -9.12 -5.29
CA ALA A 112 -14.62 -8.88 -6.03
C ALA A 112 -15.76 -9.78 -5.52
N ARG A 113 -15.50 -11.05 -5.28
CA ARG A 113 -16.48 -12.01 -4.70
C ARG A 113 -16.89 -11.61 -3.29
N SER A 114 -15.94 -11.23 -2.42
CA SER A 114 -16.26 -10.81 -1.05
C SER A 114 -17.14 -9.56 -0.99
N LEU A 115 -17.09 -8.72 -2.02
CA LEU A 115 -17.95 -7.54 -2.16
C LEU A 115 -19.32 -7.84 -2.80
N GLY A 116 -19.62 -9.12 -3.12
CA GLY A 116 -20.84 -9.51 -3.81
C GLY A 116 -20.86 -9.17 -5.31
N GLN A 117 -19.68 -8.89 -5.90
CA GLN A 117 -19.53 -8.49 -7.31
C GLN A 117 -18.50 -9.36 -8.04
N PRO A 118 -18.76 -10.67 -8.27
CA PRO A 118 -17.77 -11.65 -8.72
C PRO A 118 -17.11 -11.32 -10.06
N PHE A 119 -17.74 -10.49 -10.88
CA PHE A 119 -17.20 -10.07 -12.18
C PHE A 119 -16.46 -8.74 -12.16
N ALA A 120 -16.31 -8.11 -10.99
CA ALA A 120 -15.74 -6.77 -10.83
C ALA A 120 -14.21 -6.76 -10.61
N ALA A 121 -13.46 -7.84 -10.91
CA ALA A 121 -12.02 -7.91 -10.67
C ALA A 121 -11.22 -6.76 -11.33
N ARG A 122 -11.63 -6.29 -12.52
CA ARG A 122 -11.02 -5.12 -13.17
C ARG A 122 -11.31 -3.82 -12.42
N ALA A 123 -12.53 -3.65 -11.92
CA ALA A 123 -12.91 -2.47 -11.10
C ALA A 123 -12.15 -2.46 -9.78
N VAL A 124 -11.94 -3.63 -9.14
CA VAL A 124 -11.07 -3.79 -7.96
C VAL A 124 -9.65 -3.34 -8.29
N GLY A 125 -9.06 -3.83 -9.38
CA GLY A 125 -7.71 -3.43 -9.79
C GLY A 125 -7.60 -1.93 -10.06
N TRP A 126 -8.58 -1.34 -10.73
CA TRP A 126 -8.63 0.10 -11.01
C TRP A 126 -8.74 0.95 -9.73
N ALA A 127 -9.60 0.55 -8.79
CA ALA A 127 -9.76 1.25 -7.53
C ALA A 127 -8.52 1.11 -6.63
N LEU A 128 -7.91 -0.09 -6.53
CA LEU A 128 -6.66 -0.30 -5.81
C LEU A 128 -5.48 0.45 -6.43
N GLY A 129 -5.48 0.65 -7.75
CA GLY A 129 -4.50 1.49 -8.45
C GLY A 129 -4.55 2.97 -8.05
N ARG A 130 -5.63 3.42 -7.40
CA ARG A 130 -5.84 4.77 -6.88
C ARG A 130 -5.82 4.86 -5.36
N ASN A 131 -5.40 3.79 -4.70
CA ASN A 131 -5.29 3.74 -3.25
C ASN A 131 -4.37 4.83 -2.70
N PRO A 132 -4.87 5.79 -1.91
CA PRO A 132 -4.04 6.85 -1.34
C PRO A 132 -3.27 6.42 -0.08
N TRP A 133 -3.52 5.22 0.44
CA TRP A 133 -2.96 4.72 1.70
C TRP A 133 -2.21 3.39 1.52
N PRO A 134 -1.20 3.29 0.63
CA PRO A 134 -0.41 2.06 0.52
C PRO A 134 0.14 1.66 1.90
N LEU A 135 0.27 0.37 2.16
CA LEU A 135 0.58 -0.29 3.43
C LEU A 135 -0.64 -0.38 4.37
N VAL A 136 -1.32 0.73 4.68
CA VAL A 136 -2.50 0.74 5.56
C VAL A 136 -3.71 0.12 4.85
N VAL A 137 -3.88 0.40 3.56
CA VAL A 137 -4.69 -0.40 2.65
C VAL A 137 -3.72 -1.24 1.80
N PRO A 138 -3.48 -2.50 2.15
CA PRO A 138 -2.36 -3.29 1.63
C PRO A 138 -2.62 -3.82 0.22
N CYS A 139 -2.73 -2.93 -0.76
CA CYS A 139 -2.95 -3.29 -2.16
C CYS A 139 -1.82 -4.17 -2.74
N HIS A 140 -0.62 -4.16 -2.13
CA HIS A 140 0.47 -5.07 -2.47
C HIS A 140 0.15 -6.54 -2.17
N ARG A 141 -0.77 -6.85 -1.23
CA ARG A 141 -1.22 -8.21 -0.89
C ARG A 141 -2.27 -8.76 -1.88
N VAL A 142 -2.66 -7.95 -2.90
CA VAL A 142 -3.65 -8.36 -3.91
C VAL A 142 -2.94 -8.74 -5.20
N LEU A 143 -3.13 -9.99 -5.64
CA LEU A 143 -2.42 -10.63 -6.73
C LEU A 143 -3.37 -10.95 -7.91
N ALA A 144 -2.80 -11.26 -9.06
CA ALA A 144 -3.55 -11.79 -10.19
C ALA A 144 -3.93 -13.27 -9.96
N ALA A 145 -4.97 -13.74 -10.65
CA ALA A 145 -5.50 -15.11 -10.47
C ALA A 145 -4.54 -16.20 -10.94
N ASP A 146 -3.62 -15.88 -11.85
CA ASP A 146 -2.59 -16.77 -12.39
C ASP A 146 -1.34 -16.88 -11.48
N GLY A 147 -1.39 -16.29 -10.28
CA GLY A 147 -0.25 -16.21 -9.36
C GLY A 147 0.73 -15.07 -9.70
N GLY A 148 0.49 -14.33 -10.78
CA GLY A 148 1.27 -13.15 -11.13
C GLY A 148 1.04 -12.00 -10.13
N THR A 149 1.99 -11.09 -10.08
CA THR A 149 1.94 -9.95 -9.14
C THR A 149 0.79 -8.98 -9.42
N GLY A 150 0.32 -8.91 -10.67
CA GLY A 150 -0.51 -7.82 -11.12
C GLY A 150 0.25 -6.49 -11.13
N GLY A 151 -0.46 -5.39 -11.37
CA GLY A 151 0.12 -4.04 -11.33
C GLY A 151 0.35 -3.52 -9.91
N PHE A 152 1.18 -2.48 -9.80
CA PHE A 152 1.35 -1.69 -8.58
C PHE A 152 1.65 -0.24 -8.96
N SER A 153 0.83 0.70 -8.49
CA SER A 153 0.89 2.11 -8.91
C SER A 153 1.86 2.96 -8.08
N ALA A 154 2.31 2.45 -6.93
CA ALA A 154 3.27 3.18 -6.11
C ALA A 154 4.67 3.24 -6.76
N PRO A 155 5.54 4.18 -6.35
CA PRO A 155 6.90 4.31 -6.85
C PRO A 155 7.66 2.97 -6.83
N GLY A 156 8.41 2.68 -7.89
CA GLY A 156 9.11 1.41 -8.07
C GLY A 156 8.23 0.27 -8.59
N GLY A 157 6.92 0.47 -8.72
CA GLY A 157 6.01 -0.49 -9.35
C GLY A 157 6.09 -1.90 -8.75
N VAL A 158 6.09 -2.90 -9.62
CA VAL A 158 6.11 -4.32 -9.21
C VAL A 158 7.32 -4.69 -8.33
N ALA A 159 8.48 -4.06 -8.53
CA ALA A 159 9.65 -4.32 -7.69
C ALA A 159 9.40 -3.93 -6.22
N THR A 160 8.77 -2.79 -5.97
CA THR A 160 8.37 -2.37 -4.62
C THR A 160 7.33 -3.32 -4.03
N LYS A 161 6.35 -3.75 -4.83
CA LYS A 161 5.34 -4.74 -4.40
C LYS A 161 5.97 -6.04 -3.94
N LEU A 162 6.89 -6.60 -4.74
CA LEU A 162 7.63 -7.82 -4.39
C LEU A 162 8.44 -7.65 -3.11
N ARG A 163 9.12 -6.51 -2.96
CA ARG A 163 9.91 -6.21 -1.75
C ARG A 163 9.02 -6.17 -0.51
N LEU A 164 7.82 -5.54 -0.58
CA LEU A 164 6.86 -5.52 0.51
C LEU A 164 6.38 -6.92 0.88
N LEU A 165 6.03 -7.73 -0.11
CA LEU A 165 5.60 -9.11 0.11
C LEU A 165 6.71 -9.96 0.74
N THR A 166 7.96 -9.79 0.29
CA THR A 166 9.12 -10.47 0.90
C THR A 166 9.33 -10.07 2.36
N ILE A 167 9.21 -8.78 2.69
CA ILE A 167 9.28 -8.29 4.08
C ILE A 167 8.22 -8.96 4.96
N GLU A 168 7.04 -9.22 4.41
CA GLU A 168 5.94 -9.89 5.10
C GLU A 168 6.02 -11.42 5.07
N GLY A 169 7.10 -11.99 4.52
CA GLY A 169 7.31 -13.45 4.47
C GLY A 169 6.53 -14.17 3.37
N VAL A 170 5.96 -13.43 2.39
CA VAL A 170 5.29 -14.04 1.24
C VAL A 170 6.32 -14.36 0.16
N THR A 171 6.44 -15.64 -0.19
CA THR A 171 7.22 -16.10 -1.34
C THR A 171 6.32 -16.16 -2.57
N ILE A 172 6.60 -15.34 -3.57
CA ILE A 172 5.97 -15.45 -4.88
C ILE A 172 6.89 -16.26 -5.76
N GLN A 173 6.41 -17.41 -6.27
CA GLN A 173 7.08 -18.13 -7.33
C GLN A 173 6.99 -17.28 -8.61
N THR A 174 7.97 -16.44 -8.82
CA THR A 174 8.12 -15.75 -10.09
C THR A 174 8.54 -16.80 -11.11
N GLN A 175 7.93 -16.82 -12.29
CA GLN A 175 8.26 -17.71 -13.43
C GLN A 175 9.70 -17.61 -13.95
N LEU A 176 10.63 -17.07 -13.17
CA LEU A 176 12.06 -16.97 -13.51
C LEU A 176 12.78 -18.31 -13.49
N GLU A 177 12.20 -19.38 -12.93
CA GLU A 177 12.81 -20.73 -13.00
C GLU A 177 12.57 -21.46 -14.33
N LEU A 178 11.72 -20.94 -15.21
CA LEU A 178 11.49 -21.56 -16.53
C LEU A 178 12.58 -21.27 -17.59
N PHE A 179 13.56 -20.43 -17.27
CA PHE A 179 14.68 -20.10 -18.15
C PHE A 179 16.06 -20.44 -17.57
N SER A 180 16.17 -21.35 -16.62
CA SER A 180 17.44 -21.98 -16.36
C SER A 180 17.76 -22.92 -17.52
N PRO A 181 18.84 -22.69 -18.30
CA PRO A 181 19.26 -23.65 -19.31
C PRO A 181 19.61 -24.95 -18.60
N ALA A 182 18.91 -26.02 -18.99
CA ALA A 182 19.20 -27.37 -18.54
C ALA A 182 20.70 -27.64 -18.68
N GLY A 183 21.31 -28.01 -17.56
CA GLY A 183 22.76 -28.26 -17.48
C GLY A 183 23.24 -29.19 -18.54
N SER A 184 24.33 -28.82 -19.17
CA SER A 184 25.20 -29.68 -19.93
C SER A 184 25.71 -30.82 -19.03
N ALA A 185 25.12 -31.99 -19.17
CA ALA A 185 25.73 -33.22 -18.71
C ALA A 185 26.82 -33.60 -19.71
N SER A 186 28.04 -33.69 -19.25
CA SER A 186 29.15 -34.42 -19.87
C SER A 186 29.56 -35.51 -18.93
#